data_6f0921f9c81f96a0c298618bd2ffaf2d
#
_entry.id   6f0921f9c81f96a0c298618bd2ffaf2d
#
_cell.length_a   1.000
_cell.length_b   1.000
_cell.length_c   1.000
_cell.angle_alpha   90.00
_cell.angle_beta   90.00
_cell.angle_gamma   90.00
#
_symmetry.space_group_name_H-M   'P 1'
#
loop_
_entity.id
_entity.type
_entity.pdbx_description
1 polymer ?
#
loop_
_entity_poly.entity_id
_entity_poly.type
_entity_poly.pdbx_seq_one_letter_code
_entity_poly.pdbx_strand_id
1 'polypeptide(L)'
;VNHAAPGSAFNHTAVTHTGFVKSGWAHTGLVKSGLVKSGLVKTALVKAAVTKTVVAKAAVTFLAATTAVGSNPVLNLGLFVGFVAVTLYIVHRVSSGNQTTSSYYAAGGEFTGGQNGIALSGDFLSAASFLGIAGGIAVHGYDGFVYSVGWVVAWLVGLLLVGEMLRNTGRFTMGDVVAFRMRQRPVRVAAAASTLLISYFYLLAQIAGAGGLVALLLNITGKFGQSIAIAVAGAIMILYVLIGGMKGTTWVQIIKATLLLMCMALITIFLLGRFGFNFSTILSQATQHNSLGNAILTPGTLYGKNELDFVSLALALVLGICSLPHVLMRFYTVPNARQVRRSLVWAIWSMVGFYLCTLVVGYSATALVGSDAIVHAPGGENSAAPLLAYAIGGSILLGLVSAVAFATILAVVAGLTLTASVSFAHDVYASIIKKGNAEPRSEVRVARLTAVIMGVLAILGGILVNGRNVAFLVALALALAASANLSTLLYSLFWKRFNTPGALASIYSGLGSCILLITFSPVVSGASTSIFPTVDFHVFPLSNPGIVSIPLSFLCGWVATMIGSREENPAKQVEMEVRAMTGIGSGLHS
;
A
#
# COMPACT_ATOMS: atom_id res chain seq x y z
N VAL A 1 -35.12 35.79 -37.41
CA VAL A 1 -34.57 36.40 -38.62
C VAL A 1 -33.55 35.41 -39.17
N ASN A 2 -33.96 34.44 -39.97
CA ASN A 2 -33.86 34.25 -41.44
C ASN A 2 -32.47 34.58 -42.03
N HIS A 3 -31.70 33.65 -42.61
CA HIS A 3 -31.72 33.01 -43.96
C HIS A 3 -30.49 32.08 -44.04
N ALA A 4 -30.62 30.81 -44.28
CA ALA A 4 -30.81 30.18 -45.60
C ALA A 4 -29.48 29.87 -46.33
N ALA A 5 -29.26 28.60 -46.59
CA ALA A 5 -28.27 27.99 -47.50
C ALA A 5 -28.59 28.31 -49.00
N PRO A 6 -27.82 27.93 -50.00
CA PRO A 6 -27.51 26.58 -50.48
C PRO A 6 -26.09 26.49 -51.08
N GLY A 7 -25.42 25.35 -51.39
CA GLY A 7 -25.82 24.22 -52.21
C GLY A 7 -24.91 24.09 -53.42
N SER A 8 -24.68 22.87 -53.83
CA SER A 8 -24.17 22.31 -55.12
C SER A 8 -22.80 21.63 -55.04
N ALA A 9 -22.67 20.35 -55.11
CA ALA A 9 -23.01 19.32 -56.13
C ALA A 9 -22.18 19.37 -57.42
N PHE A 10 -21.84 18.20 -57.86
CA PHE A 10 -21.34 17.71 -59.17
C PHE A 10 -19.88 17.25 -59.18
N ASN A 11 -19.52 16.19 -59.78
CA ASN A 11 -20.10 14.99 -60.40
C ASN A 11 -18.92 14.14 -60.92
N HIS A 12 -19.13 12.86 -60.89
CA HIS A 12 -18.70 11.79 -61.80
C HIS A 12 -17.69 12.07 -62.93
N THR A 13 -16.77 11.12 -63.10
CA THR A 13 -16.78 10.33 -64.35
C THR A 13 -16.06 8.99 -64.20
N ALA A 14 -16.77 7.95 -64.50
CA ALA A 14 -16.29 6.63 -64.87
C ALA A 14 -15.91 6.60 -66.36
N VAL A 15 -14.89 5.83 -66.69
CA VAL A 15 -14.72 5.34 -68.06
C VAL A 15 -14.34 3.87 -68.00
N THR A 16 -15.27 3.09 -68.54
CA THR A 16 -15.15 1.72 -69.00
C THR A 16 -14.47 1.67 -70.35
N HIS A 17 -13.62 0.68 -70.59
CA HIS A 17 -13.51 0.07 -71.91
C HIS A 17 -13.20 -1.42 -71.87
N THR A 18 -14.13 -2.15 -72.39
CA THR A 18 -14.12 -3.56 -72.74
C THR A 18 -13.29 -3.79 -74.03
N GLY A 19 -12.63 -4.94 -74.06
CA GLY A 19 -12.00 -5.42 -75.33
C GLY A 19 -11.77 -6.93 -75.23
N PHE A 20 -12.67 -7.66 -75.88
CA PHE A 20 -12.62 -9.10 -76.17
C PHE A 20 -11.52 -9.44 -77.14
N VAL A 21 -10.75 -10.50 -76.95
CA VAL A 21 -10.37 -11.47 -77.98
C VAL A 21 -10.15 -12.84 -77.36
N LYS A 22 -10.88 -13.82 -77.90
CA LYS A 22 -10.72 -15.27 -77.74
C LYS A 22 -9.54 -15.78 -78.54
N SER A 23 -8.71 -16.67 -78.01
CA SER A 23 -8.42 -17.99 -78.58
C SER A 23 -7.16 -18.59 -78.00
N GLY A 24 -7.14 -19.90 -77.83
CA GLY A 24 -5.90 -20.65 -77.77
C GLY A 24 -5.76 -21.60 -76.61
N TRP A 25 -6.12 -22.79 -76.83
CA TRP A 25 -5.99 -24.00 -76.01
C TRP A 25 -4.56 -24.38 -75.57
N ALA A 26 -4.50 -24.97 -74.45
CA ALA A 26 -3.55 -26.04 -74.00
C ALA A 26 -2.17 -25.64 -73.48
N HIS A 27 -1.84 -26.31 -72.40
CA HIS A 27 -0.57 -26.36 -71.69
C HIS A 27 -0.35 -25.26 -70.61
N THR A 28 -0.67 -25.58 -69.40
CA THR A 28 0.23 -25.33 -68.24
C THR A 28 -0.42 -25.74 -66.88
N GLY A 29 -0.44 -27.01 -66.65
CA GLY A 29 -0.66 -27.56 -65.31
C GLY A 29 0.53 -27.38 -64.36
N LEU A 30 1.63 -26.75 -64.81
CA LEU A 30 2.89 -26.67 -64.06
C LEU A 30 3.21 -25.30 -63.44
N VAL A 31 2.53 -24.23 -63.84
CA VAL A 31 2.85 -22.89 -63.31
C VAL A 31 2.05 -22.52 -62.08
N LYS A 32 0.87 -23.10 -61.87
CA LYS A 32 0.07 -22.84 -60.63
C LYS A 32 0.64 -23.45 -59.37
N SER A 33 1.42 -24.52 -59.44
CA SER A 33 2.03 -25.14 -58.24
C SER A 33 3.26 -24.38 -57.73
N GLY A 34 3.98 -23.67 -58.58
CA GLY A 34 5.17 -22.88 -58.22
C GLY A 34 4.83 -21.57 -57.49
N LEU A 35 3.78 -20.87 -57.92
CA LEU A 35 3.37 -19.60 -57.30
C LEU A 35 2.73 -19.82 -55.92
N VAL A 36 1.97 -20.89 -55.72
CA VAL A 36 1.41 -21.26 -54.41
C VAL A 36 2.50 -21.73 -53.48
N LYS A 37 3.48 -22.50 -53.94
CA LYS A 37 4.64 -22.88 -53.11
C LYS A 37 5.52 -21.70 -52.74
N SER A 38 5.71 -20.69 -53.62
CA SER A 38 6.49 -19.50 -53.27
C SER A 38 5.77 -18.60 -52.27
N GLY A 39 4.44 -18.51 -52.32
CA GLY A 39 3.64 -17.78 -51.35
C GLY A 39 3.66 -18.45 -49.97
N LEU A 40 3.50 -19.77 -49.91
CA LEU A 40 3.60 -20.55 -48.67
C LEU A 40 5.01 -20.49 -48.03
N VAL A 41 6.05 -20.55 -48.85
CA VAL A 41 7.45 -20.41 -48.40
C VAL A 41 7.72 -19.00 -47.90
N LYS A 42 7.24 -17.95 -48.57
CA LYS A 42 7.35 -16.57 -48.09
C LYS A 42 6.60 -16.38 -46.77
N THR A 43 5.38 -16.89 -46.66
CA THR A 43 4.59 -16.80 -45.44
C THR A 43 5.22 -17.59 -44.29
N ALA A 44 5.79 -18.77 -44.57
CA ALA A 44 6.54 -19.57 -43.60
C ALA A 44 7.84 -18.89 -43.16
N LEU A 45 8.57 -18.27 -44.08
CA LEU A 45 9.78 -17.49 -43.78
C LEU A 45 9.47 -16.22 -42.96
N VAL A 46 8.41 -15.50 -43.30
CA VAL A 46 7.95 -14.33 -42.54
C VAL A 46 7.50 -14.77 -41.13
N LYS A 47 6.69 -15.84 -41.00
CA LYS A 47 6.33 -16.39 -39.70
C LYS A 47 7.56 -16.83 -38.91
N ALA A 48 8.50 -17.52 -39.52
CA ALA A 48 9.75 -17.95 -38.86
C ALA A 48 10.64 -16.76 -38.48
N ALA A 49 10.71 -15.71 -39.29
CA ALA A 49 11.45 -14.48 -38.98
C ALA A 49 10.78 -13.71 -37.81
N VAL A 50 9.44 -13.56 -37.84
CA VAL A 50 8.67 -12.94 -36.75
C VAL A 50 8.82 -13.76 -35.46
N THR A 51 8.70 -15.08 -35.51
CA THR A 51 8.90 -15.96 -34.34
C THR A 51 10.33 -15.87 -33.83
N LYS A 52 11.36 -15.88 -34.70
CA LYS A 52 12.75 -15.67 -34.27
C LYS A 52 12.99 -14.30 -33.66
N THR A 53 12.38 -13.24 -34.21
CA THR A 53 12.51 -11.89 -33.67
C THR A 53 11.80 -11.76 -32.32
N VAL A 54 10.61 -12.36 -32.16
CA VAL A 54 9.88 -12.39 -30.89
C VAL A 54 10.63 -13.23 -29.85
N VAL A 55 11.12 -14.40 -30.22
CA VAL A 55 11.92 -15.25 -29.34
C VAL A 55 13.26 -14.59 -28.98
N ALA A 56 13.93 -13.95 -29.95
CA ALA A 56 15.17 -13.21 -29.68
C ALA A 56 14.92 -11.99 -28.78
N LYS A 57 13.81 -11.26 -28.99
CA LYS A 57 13.43 -10.15 -28.14
C LYS A 57 13.06 -10.62 -26.73
N ALA A 58 12.30 -11.71 -26.60
CA ALA A 58 11.98 -12.34 -25.32
C ALA A 58 13.24 -12.88 -24.64
N ALA A 59 14.15 -13.50 -25.38
CA ALA A 59 15.43 -13.99 -24.85
C ALA A 59 16.35 -12.84 -24.40
N VAL A 60 16.41 -11.75 -25.15
CA VAL A 60 17.19 -10.54 -24.77
C VAL A 60 16.57 -9.88 -23.56
N THR A 61 15.24 -9.78 -23.49
CA THR A 61 14.53 -9.24 -22.32
C THR A 61 14.71 -10.14 -21.10
N PHE A 62 14.65 -11.46 -21.28
CA PHE A 62 14.92 -12.44 -20.23
C PHE A 62 16.37 -12.40 -19.76
N LEU A 63 17.36 -12.34 -20.70
CA LEU A 63 18.77 -12.17 -20.36
C LEU A 63 19.04 -10.81 -19.69
N ALA A 64 18.42 -9.73 -20.16
CA ALA A 64 18.54 -8.42 -19.53
C ALA A 64 17.96 -8.43 -18.11
N ALA A 65 16.82 -9.07 -17.88
CA ALA A 65 16.24 -9.23 -16.55
C ALA A 65 17.09 -10.14 -15.63
N THR A 66 17.64 -11.22 -16.16
CA THR A 66 18.52 -12.14 -15.39
C THR A 66 19.92 -11.57 -15.17
N THR A 67 20.48 -10.79 -16.11
CA THR A 67 21.76 -10.09 -15.93
C THR A 67 21.61 -8.86 -15.03
N ALA A 68 20.43 -8.24 -14.99
CA ALA A 68 20.17 -7.12 -14.08
C ALA A 68 20.25 -7.49 -12.60
N VAL A 69 19.92 -8.72 -12.23
CA VAL A 69 19.86 -9.16 -10.83
C VAL A 69 21.09 -9.98 -10.39
N GLY A 70 21.98 -10.37 -11.29
CA GLY A 70 22.89 -11.49 -11.08
C GLY A 70 24.38 -11.24 -10.99
N SER A 71 24.89 -10.00 -11.06
CA SER A 71 26.35 -9.86 -11.16
C SER A 71 27.10 -10.12 -9.84
N ASN A 72 26.51 -9.89 -8.67
CA ASN A 72 27.16 -10.16 -7.37
C ASN A 72 26.14 -10.34 -6.22
N PRO A 73 25.43 -11.48 -6.10
CA PRO A 73 24.45 -11.71 -5.05
C PRO A 73 25.08 -11.66 -3.64
N VAL A 74 26.36 -12.01 -3.50
CA VAL A 74 27.10 -11.95 -2.23
C VAL A 74 27.28 -10.49 -1.78
N LEU A 75 27.65 -9.60 -2.69
CA LEU A 75 27.78 -8.16 -2.38
C LEU A 75 26.43 -7.54 -1.99
N ASN A 76 25.39 -7.84 -2.75
CA ASN A 76 24.04 -7.34 -2.49
C ASN A 76 23.53 -7.82 -1.12
N LEU A 77 23.71 -9.12 -0.83
CA LEU A 77 23.34 -9.71 0.45
C LEU A 77 24.19 -9.14 1.60
N GLY A 78 25.49 -8.95 1.38
CA GLY A 78 26.40 -8.36 2.37
C GLY A 78 26.01 -6.94 2.76
N LEU A 79 25.72 -6.07 1.78
CA LEU A 79 25.22 -4.71 2.03
C LEU A 79 23.87 -4.71 2.75
N PHE A 80 22.97 -5.57 2.32
CA PHE A 80 21.66 -5.76 2.93
C PHE A 80 21.76 -6.20 4.40
N VAL A 81 22.49 -7.28 4.67
CA VAL A 81 22.68 -7.82 6.03
C VAL A 81 23.42 -6.82 6.92
N GLY A 82 24.44 -6.16 6.41
CA GLY A 82 25.16 -5.10 7.14
C GLY A 82 24.24 -3.97 7.57
N PHE A 83 23.39 -3.48 6.67
CA PHE A 83 22.43 -2.42 6.98
C PHE A 83 21.38 -2.88 8.00
N VAL A 84 20.83 -4.09 7.85
CA VAL A 84 19.90 -4.67 8.82
C VAL A 84 20.54 -4.80 10.20
N ALA A 85 21.79 -5.27 10.28
CA ALA A 85 22.53 -5.38 11.53
C ALA A 85 22.74 -4.02 12.22
N VAL A 86 23.11 -2.99 11.47
CA VAL A 86 23.21 -1.61 11.99
C VAL A 86 21.84 -1.12 12.53
N THR A 87 20.77 -1.38 11.80
CA THR A 87 19.42 -0.99 12.23
C THR A 87 19.02 -1.70 13.53
N LEU A 88 19.28 -3.01 13.64
CA LEU A 88 19.04 -3.78 14.87
C LEU A 88 19.87 -3.29 16.05
N TYR A 89 21.13 -2.93 15.82
CA TYR A 89 22.01 -2.36 16.84
C TYR A 89 21.46 -1.03 17.38
N ILE A 90 21.01 -0.13 16.49
CA ILE A 90 20.39 1.15 16.88
C ILE A 90 19.15 0.91 17.74
N VAL A 91 18.26 0.00 17.31
CA VAL A 91 17.06 -0.37 18.09
C VAL A 91 17.42 -0.85 19.48
N HIS A 92 18.36 -1.77 19.58
CA HIS A 92 18.79 -2.32 20.85
C HIS A 92 19.33 -1.24 21.80
N ARG A 93 20.16 -0.32 21.27
CA ARG A 93 20.74 0.78 22.07
C ARG A 93 19.69 1.77 22.56
N VAL A 94 18.71 2.10 21.72
CA VAL A 94 17.67 3.08 22.04
C VAL A 94 16.57 2.50 22.93
N SER A 95 16.29 1.18 22.81
CA SER A 95 15.23 0.49 23.58
C SER A 95 15.63 0.12 25.01
N SER A 96 16.88 0.27 25.40
CA SER A 96 17.40 -0.21 26.70
C SER A 96 16.84 0.51 27.94
N GLY A 97 15.88 1.45 27.79
CA GLY A 97 15.23 2.17 28.90
C GLY A 97 13.71 1.94 29.05
N ASN A 98 13.10 1.02 28.32
CA ASN A 98 11.65 0.82 28.29
C ASN A 98 11.15 -0.02 29.47
N GLN A 99 11.09 0.56 30.67
CA GLN A 99 10.68 -0.17 31.88
C GLN A 99 9.22 0.09 32.30
N THR A 100 8.57 1.14 31.79
CA THR A 100 7.18 1.49 32.15
C THR A 100 6.22 1.22 30.99
N THR A 101 4.95 0.96 31.30
CA THR A 101 3.88 0.79 30.31
C THR A 101 3.74 2.02 29.41
N SER A 102 3.83 3.23 29.98
CA SER A 102 3.76 4.49 29.23
C SER A 102 4.94 4.65 28.26
N SER A 103 6.17 4.32 28.68
CA SER A 103 7.34 4.34 27.79
C SER A 103 7.23 3.30 26.67
N TYR A 104 6.69 2.12 26.97
CA TYR A 104 6.55 1.05 26.01
C TYR A 104 5.43 1.33 24.98
N TYR A 105 4.28 1.90 25.40
CA TYR A 105 3.09 2.10 24.55
C TYR A 105 3.04 3.45 23.85
N ALA A 106 3.47 4.53 24.51
CA ALA A 106 3.38 5.91 24.01
C ALA A 106 4.70 6.69 24.08
N ALA A 107 5.84 6.03 24.30
CA ALA A 107 7.15 6.65 24.43
C ALA A 107 7.20 7.80 25.46
N GLY A 108 6.34 7.76 26.49
CA GLY A 108 6.26 8.78 27.52
C GLY A 108 5.71 10.14 27.06
N GLY A 109 5.29 10.31 25.83
CA GLY A 109 4.84 11.60 25.28
C GLY A 109 5.97 12.63 25.08
N GLU A 110 7.22 12.18 24.92
CA GLU A 110 8.42 13.03 24.96
C GLU A 110 8.80 13.65 23.60
N PHE A 111 8.21 13.20 22.49
CA PHE A 111 8.63 13.64 21.17
C PHE A 111 8.11 15.03 20.79
N THR A 112 8.97 15.82 20.13
CA THR A 112 8.54 17.08 19.51
C THR A 112 7.67 16.83 18.29
N GLY A 113 6.84 17.83 17.89
CA GLY A 113 6.00 17.72 16.70
C GLY A 113 6.79 17.45 15.41
N GLY A 114 7.98 18.03 15.25
CA GLY A 114 8.84 17.75 14.09
C GLY A 114 9.35 16.30 14.06
N GLN A 115 9.89 15.84 15.19
CA GLN A 115 10.35 14.45 15.32
C GLN A 115 9.23 13.44 15.06
N ASN A 116 8.07 13.66 15.68
CA ASN A 116 6.91 12.79 15.47
C ASN A 116 6.35 12.89 14.05
N GLY A 117 6.44 14.05 13.40
CA GLY A 117 6.02 14.22 12.00
C GLY A 117 6.89 13.40 11.05
N ILE A 118 8.21 13.41 11.22
CA ILE A 118 9.12 12.54 10.46
C ILE A 118 8.88 11.08 10.81
N ALA A 119 8.60 10.73 12.08
CA ALA A 119 8.26 9.38 12.48
C ALA A 119 6.95 8.90 11.85
N LEU A 120 5.90 9.75 11.80
CA LEU A 120 4.64 9.50 11.09
C LEU A 120 4.88 9.24 9.59
N SER A 121 5.70 10.07 8.94
CA SER A 121 6.14 9.82 7.57
C SER A 121 6.82 8.47 7.48
N GLY A 122 7.70 8.14 8.42
CA GLY A 122 8.35 6.85 8.51
C GLY A 122 7.40 5.69 8.66
N ASP A 123 6.35 5.79 9.45
CA ASP A 123 5.33 4.73 9.58
C ASP A 123 4.57 4.50 8.29
N PHE A 124 4.36 5.55 7.52
CA PHE A 124 3.55 5.50 6.32
C PHE A 124 4.37 5.20 5.06
N LEU A 125 5.57 5.78 4.92
CA LEU A 125 6.50 5.50 3.82
C LEU A 125 7.07 4.07 3.96
N SER A 126 6.30 3.11 3.47
CA SER A 126 6.48 1.66 3.59
C SER A 126 6.88 1.02 2.25
N ALA A 127 6.90 -0.31 2.20
CA ALA A 127 7.01 -1.04 0.93
C ALA A 127 5.94 -0.58 -0.08
N ALA A 128 4.72 -0.34 0.38
CA ALA A 128 3.64 0.12 -0.48
C ALA A 128 3.94 1.47 -1.12
N SER A 129 4.42 2.44 -0.32
CA SER A 129 4.74 3.78 -0.81
C SER A 129 5.96 3.79 -1.73
N PHE A 130 6.98 3.01 -1.42
CA PHE A 130 8.23 3.02 -2.18
C PHE A 130 8.21 2.02 -3.33
N LEU A 131 8.01 0.73 -3.05
CA LEU A 131 8.06 -0.31 -4.07
C LEU A 131 6.75 -0.39 -4.84
N GLY A 132 5.61 -0.38 -4.12
CA GLY A 132 4.29 -0.59 -4.73
C GLY A 132 3.87 0.57 -5.63
N ILE A 133 4.01 1.83 -5.19
CA ILE A 133 3.62 2.99 -6.00
C ILE A 133 4.59 3.19 -7.16
N ALA A 134 5.91 3.09 -6.94
CA ALA A 134 6.86 3.20 -8.03
C ALA A 134 6.63 2.12 -9.10
N GLY A 135 6.29 0.89 -8.66
CA GLY A 135 5.92 -0.22 -9.54
C GLY A 135 4.61 0.02 -10.28
N GLY A 136 3.58 0.46 -9.57
CA GLY A 136 2.30 0.82 -10.18
C GLY A 136 2.43 1.92 -11.24
N ILE A 137 3.22 2.97 -10.96
CA ILE A 137 3.51 4.02 -11.95
C ILE A 137 4.31 3.45 -13.13
N ALA A 138 5.29 2.60 -12.86
CA ALA A 138 6.11 2.00 -13.91
C ALA A 138 5.30 1.15 -14.89
N VAL A 139 4.30 0.42 -14.41
CA VAL A 139 3.49 -0.49 -15.25
C VAL A 139 2.22 0.18 -15.76
N HIS A 140 1.51 0.90 -14.89
CA HIS A 140 0.18 1.46 -15.17
C HIS A 140 0.16 2.99 -15.31
N GLY A 141 1.29 3.65 -15.16
CA GLY A 141 1.43 5.10 -15.35
C GLY A 141 0.55 5.92 -14.42
N TYR A 142 -0.38 6.70 -15.01
CA TYR A 142 -1.26 7.61 -14.30
C TYR A 142 -2.06 6.94 -13.17
N ASP A 143 -2.63 5.76 -13.42
CA ASP A 143 -3.43 5.04 -12.41
C ASP A 143 -2.59 4.60 -11.21
N GLY A 144 -1.32 4.27 -11.42
CA GLY A 144 -0.38 4.01 -10.34
C GLY A 144 -0.11 5.23 -9.46
N PHE A 145 -0.09 6.44 -10.06
CA PHE A 145 0.13 7.69 -9.33
C PHE A 145 -1.07 8.12 -8.47
N VAL A 146 -2.28 7.70 -8.82
CA VAL A 146 -3.51 8.01 -8.05
C VAL A 146 -3.41 7.59 -6.59
N TYR A 147 -2.73 6.48 -6.28
CA TYR A 147 -2.46 6.08 -4.91
C TYR A 147 -1.75 7.17 -4.11
N SER A 148 -0.77 7.83 -4.71
CA SER A 148 -0.02 8.92 -4.07
C SER A 148 -0.92 10.11 -3.73
N VAL A 149 -1.78 10.51 -4.67
CA VAL A 149 -2.71 11.64 -4.48
C VAL A 149 -3.70 11.31 -3.36
N GLY A 150 -4.34 10.13 -3.41
CA GLY A 150 -5.28 9.69 -2.39
C GLY A 150 -4.67 9.69 -0.99
N TRP A 151 -3.44 9.23 -0.88
CA TRP A 151 -2.73 9.19 0.41
C TRP A 151 -2.36 10.57 0.94
N VAL A 152 -1.94 11.52 0.09
CA VAL A 152 -1.68 12.89 0.54
C VAL A 152 -2.96 13.58 1.02
N VAL A 153 -4.05 13.43 0.28
CA VAL A 153 -5.36 14.00 0.66
C VAL A 153 -5.86 13.42 1.99
N ALA A 154 -5.64 12.14 2.24
CA ALA A 154 -6.02 11.50 3.49
C ALA A 154 -5.35 12.11 4.72
N TRP A 155 -4.11 12.55 4.61
CA TRP A 155 -3.42 13.23 5.72
C TRP A 155 -3.99 14.63 6.00
N LEU A 156 -4.49 15.33 4.97
CA LEU A 156 -5.22 16.58 5.16
C LEU A 156 -6.54 16.33 5.91
N VAL A 157 -7.28 15.28 5.54
CA VAL A 157 -8.51 14.87 6.25
C VAL A 157 -8.20 14.52 7.70
N GLY A 158 -7.14 13.73 7.94
CA GLY A 158 -6.68 13.38 9.29
C GLY A 158 -6.30 14.60 10.13
N LEU A 159 -5.63 15.59 9.53
CA LEU A 159 -5.27 16.85 10.20
C LEU A 159 -6.52 17.64 10.64
N LEU A 160 -7.51 17.76 9.76
CA LEU A 160 -8.68 18.59 9.99
C LEU A 160 -9.71 17.96 10.94
N LEU A 161 -9.89 16.62 10.89
CA LEU A 161 -11.02 15.98 11.56
C LEU A 161 -10.65 15.24 12.85
N VAL A 162 -9.48 14.63 12.93
CA VAL A 162 -9.26 13.58 13.95
C VAL A 162 -8.09 13.88 14.90
N GLY A 163 -6.99 14.41 14.37
CA GLY A 163 -5.69 14.38 15.06
C GLY A 163 -5.68 15.02 16.45
N GLU A 164 -6.19 16.24 16.59
CA GLU A 164 -6.16 16.97 17.86
C GLU A 164 -7.13 16.41 18.89
N MET A 165 -8.36 16.13 18.45
CA MET A 165 -9.39 15.61 19.33
C MET A 165 -9.02 14.23 19.89
N LEU A 166 -8.42 13.40 19.04
CA LEU A 166 -7.99 12.07 19.46
C LEU A 166 -6.89 12.14 20.51
N ARG A 167 -5.90 13.05 20.33
CA ARG A 167 -4.84 13.26 21.33
C ARG A 167 -5.39 13.68 22.68
N ASN A 168 -6.43 14.49 22.67
CA ASN A 168 -7.03 15.03 23.89
C ASN A 168 -7.94 14.03 24.62
N THR A 169 -8.50 13.04 23.91
CA THR A 169 -9.51 12.11 24.47
C THR A 169 -8.99 10.73 24.79
N GLY A 170 -7.94 10.25 24.11
CA GLY A 170 -7.37 8.92 24.31
C GLY A 170 -6.10 8.90 25.15
N ARG A 171 -5.63 7.69 25.46
CA ARG A 171 -4.38 7.47 26.20
C ARG A 171 -3.37 6.61 25.42
N PHE A 172 -3.76 5.44 24.97
CA PHE A 172 -2.89 4.48 24.28
C PHE A 172 -3.49 3.88 23.02
N THR A 173 -4.80 3.60 23.04
CA THR A 173 -5.47 2.87 21.94
C THR A 173 -6.73 3.59 21.48
N MET A 174 -7.24 3.20 20.31
CA MET A 174 -8.57 3.61 19.85
C MET A 174 -9.66 3.18 20.85
N GLY A 175 -9.47 2.02 21.49
CA GLY A 175 -10.38 1.50 22.50
C GLY A 175 -10.58 2.47 23.68
N ASP A 176 -9.54 3.21 24.08
CA ASP A 176 -9.63 4.20 25.14
C ASP A 176 -10.57 5.36 24.79
N VAL A 177 -10.55 5.80 23.51
CA VAL A 177 -11.40 6.90 23.03
C VAL A 177 -12.85 6.46 22.93
N VAL A 178 -13.11 5.36 22.22
CA VAL A 178 -14.48 4.90 21.95
C VAL A 178 -15.17 4.40 23.22
N ALA A 179 -14.44 3.68 24.09
CA ALA A 179 -15.00 3.15 25.31
C ALA A 179 -15.12 4.18 26.46
N PHE A 180 -14.62 5.41 26.29
CA PHE A 180 -14.58 6.39 27.38
C PHE A 180 -15.94 6.67 28.01
N ARG A 181 -16.98 6.81 27.18
CA ARG A 181 -18.36 7.08 27.63
C ARG A 181 -19.34 5.92 27.41
N MET A 182 -18.85 4.77 26.92
CA MET A 182 -19.65 3.60 26.58
C MET A 182 -19.33 2.41 27.49
N ARG A 183 -20.06 1.31 27.32
CA ARG A 183 -19.78 0.05 28.05
C ARG A 183 -18.41 -0.49 27.69
N GLN A 184 -17.51 -0.53 28.67
CA GLN A 184 -16.09 -0.81 28.46
C GLN A 184 -15.84 -2.15 27.76
N ARG A 185 -16.43 -3.25 28.27
CA ARG A 185 -16.10 -4.60 27.78
C ARG A 185 -16.41 -4.80 26.29
N PRO A 186 -17.67 -4.65 25.82
CA PRO A 186 -17.99 -4.96 24.42
C PRO A 186 -17.25 -4.03 23.43
N VAL A 187 -17.12 -2.75 23.77
CA VAL A 187 -16.50 -1.76 22.88
C VAL A 187 -14.98 -1.98 22.78
N ARG A 188 -14.29 -2.28 23.88
CA ARG A 188 -12.86 -2.59 23.85
C ARG A 188 -12.57 -3.87 23.06
N VAL A 189 -13.41 -4.91 23.17
CA VAL A 189 -13.26 -6.13 22.36
C VAL A 189 -13.42 -5.82 20.88
N ALA A 190 -14.44 -5.05 20.50
CA ALA A 190 -14.70 -4.69 19.10
C ALA A 190 -13.55 -3.84 18.54
N ALA A 191 -13.07 -2.84 19.28
CA ALA A 191 -11.94 -2.00 18.88
C ALA A 191 -10.64 -2.81 18.76
N ALA A 192 -10.37 -3.74 19.66
CA ALA A 192 -9.22 -4.63 19.58
C ALA A 192 -9.32 -5.57 18.37
N ALA A 193 -10.48 -6.18 18.14
CA ALA A 193 -10.72 -7.03 16.97
C ALA A 193 -10.48 -6.27 15.65
N SER A 194 -11.00 -5.04 15.55
CA SER A 194 -10.75 -4.15 14.42
C SER A 194 -9.25 -3.87 14.23
N THR A 195 -8.57 -3.47 15.30
CA THR A 195 -7.13 -3.18 15.28
C THR A 195 -6.31 -4.38 14.84
N LEU A 196 -6.61 -5.58 15.34
CA LEU A 196 -5.92 -6.81 14.97
C LEU A 196 -6.11 -7.16 13.50
N LEU A 197 -7.36 -7.12 13.00
CA LEU A 197 -7.66 -7.45 11.61
C LEU A 197 -7.05 -6.45 10.63
N ILE A 198 -7.18 -5.15 10.87
CA ILE A 198 -6.57 -4.11 10.04
C ILE A 198 -5.05 -4.26 10.01
N SER A 199 -4.43 -4.47 11.19
CA SER A 199 -2.98 -4.69 11.28
C SER A 199 -2.55 -5.96 10.55
N TYR A 200 -3.33 -7.03 10.60
CA TYR A 200 -3.07 -8.27 9.88
C TYR A 200 -3.04 -8.06 8.37
N PHE A 201 -4.08 -7.43 7.79
CA PHE A 201 -4.13 -7.15 6.35
C PHE A 201 -2.98 -6.26 5.89
N TYR A 202 -2.57 -5.31 6.71
CA TYR A 202 -1.44 -4.46 6.38
C TYR A 202 -0.10 -5.20 6.52
N LEU A 203 0.06 -6.02 7.56
CA LEU A 203 1.27 -6.81 7.81
C LEU A 203 1.55 -7.81 6.68
N LEU A 204 0.52 -8.54 6.21
CA LEU A 204 0.70 -9.50 5.12
C LEU A 204 1.23 -8.83 3.84
N ALA A 205 0.76 -7.61 3.55
CA ALA A 205 1.25 -6.82 2.42
C ALA A 205 2.73 -6.44 2.57
N GLN A 206 3.12 -6.01 3.77
CA GLN A 206 4.51 -5.65 4.06
C GLN A 206 5.45 -6.86 3.99
N ILE A 207 5.03 -8.00 4.52
CA ILE A 207 5.82 -9.24 4.53
C ILE A 207 5.96 -9.80 3.10
N ALA A 208 4.90 -9.75 2.29
CA ALA A 208 4.97 -10.12 0.87
C ALA A 208 5.96 -9.24 0.11
N GLY A 209 5.91 -7.92 0.33
CA GLY A 209 6.86 -6.97 -0.27
C GLY A 209 8.31 -7.22 0.13
N ALA A 210 8.56 -7.53 1.40
CA ALA A 210 9.88 -7.87 1.90
C ALA A 210 10.43 -9.16 1.27
N GLY A 211 9.59 -10.17 1.20
CA GLY A 211 9.95 -11.44 0.58
C GLY A 211 10.25 -11.31 -0.92
N GLY A 212 9.44 -10.54 -1.64
CA GLY A 212 9.68 -10.21 -3.05
C GLY A 212 11.01 -9.48 -3.26
N LEU A 213 11.36 -8.55 -2.37
CA LEU A 213 12.65 -7.85 -2.40
C LEU A 213 13.83 -8.79 -2.15
N VAL A 214 13.72 -9.69 -1.16
CA VAL A 214 14.77 -10.69 -0.89
C VAL A 214 14.86 -11.67 -2.05
N ALA A 215 13.76 -12.11 -2.63
CA ALA A 215 13.74 -12.97 -3.80
C ALA A 215 14.42 -12.31 -5.01
N LEU A 216 14.22 -11.02 -5.22
CA LEU A 216 14.89 -10.23 -6.24
C LEU A 216 16.41 -10.18 -6.02
N LEU A 217 16.86 -9.86 -4.79
CA LEU A 217 18.28 -9.77 -4.44
C LEU A 217 19.03 -11.08 -4.62
N LEU A 218 18.36 -12.21 -4.35
CA LEU A 218 18.92 -13.56 -4.45
C LEU A 218 18.60 -14.24 -5.79
N ASN A 219 17.90 -13.52 -6.71
CA ASN A 219 17.46 -14.06 -8.01
C ASN A 219 16.63 -15.36 -7.88
N ILE A 220 15.73 -15.42 -6.91
CA ILE A 220 14.87 -16.58 -6.67
C ILE A 220 13.60 -16.47 -7.52
N THR A 221 13.51 -17.25 -8.59
CA THR A 221 12.36 -17.25 -9.51
C THR A 221 11.29 -18.28 -9.18
N GLY A 222 11.63 -19.36 -8.46
CA GLY A 222 10.71 -20.42 -8.09
C GLY A 222 9.76 -20.03 -6.94
N LYS A 223 8.45 -20.33 -7.05
CA LYS A 223 7.45 -20.03 -6.03
C LYS A 223 7.79 -20.55 -4.63
N PHE A 224 8.34 -21.77 -4.54
CA PHE A 224 8.76 -22.36 -3.28
C PHE A 224 9.91 -21.57 -2.63
N GLY A 225 10.93 -21.21 -3.42
CA GLY A 225 12.04 -20.39 -2.94
C GLY A 225 11.59 -18.99 -2.49
N GLN A 226 10.66 -18.37 -3.21
CA GLN A 226 10.05 -17.09 -2.80
C GLN A 226 9.28 -17.22 -1.47
N SER A 227 8.56 -18.32 -1.26
CA SER A 227 7.88 -18.59 0.01
C SER A 227 8.86 -18.70 1.17
N ILE A 228 10.01 -19.33 0.97
CA ILE A 228 11.10 -19.38 1.95
C ILE A 228 11.65 -17.98 2.22
N ALA A 229 11.89 -17.18 1.18
CA ALA A 229 12.36 -15.79 1.32
C ALA A 229 11.38 -14.95 2.16
N ILE A 230 10.05 -15.08 1.92
CA ILE A 230 9.00 -14.45 2.72
C ILE A 230 9.06 -14.91 4.19
N ALA A 231 9.20 -16.21 4.42
CA ALA A 231 9.25 -16.78 5.77
C ALA A 231 10.48 -16.29 6.56
N VAL A 232 11.65 -16.27 5.92
CA VAL A 232 12.91 -15.78 6.52
C VAL A 232 12.81 -14.27 6.81
N ALA A 233 12.36 -13.47 5.84
CA ALA A 233 12.16 -12.03 6.04
C ALA A 233 11.17 -11.76 7.18
N GLY A 234 10.05 -12.47 7.22
CA GLY A 234 9.05 -12.34 8.29
C GLY A 234 9.59 -12.76 9.66
N ALA A 235 10.41 -13.83 9.74
CA ALA A 235 11.04 -14.24 11.00
C ALA A 235 12.01 -13.16 11.54
N ILE A 236 12.81 -12.54 10.68
CA ILE A 236 13.70 -11.42 11.05
C ILE A 236 12.85 -10.25 11.58
N MET A 237 11.72 -9.96 10.95
CA MET A 237 10.80 -8.90 11.36
C MET A 237 10.18 -9.17 12.73
N ILE A 238 9.76 -10.42 13.03
CA ILE A 238 9.24 -10.79 14.35
C ILE A 238 10.32 -10.58 15.43
N LEU A 239 11.54 -11.04 15.20
CA LEU A 239 12.68 -10.84 16.12
C LEU A 239 12.92 -9.35 16.40
N TYR A 240 12.87 -8.53 15.35
CA TYR A 240 13.03 -7.08 15.47
C TYR A 240 11.97 -6.45 16.39
N VAL A 241 10.70 -6.84 16.24
CA VAL A 241 9.58 -6.32 17.03
C VAL A 241 9.71 -6.67 18.51
N LEU A 242 10.18 -7.89 18.82
CA LEU A 242 10.31 -8.36 20.20
C LEU A 242 11.34 -7.57 21.02
N ILE A 243 12.34 -6.97 20.37
CA ILE A 243 13.40 -6.18 21.02
C ILE A 243 12.94 -4.73 21.24
N GLY A 244 12.12 -4.18 20.32
CA GLY A 244 11.67 -2.79 20.36
C GLY A 244 10.52 -2.51 21.32
N GLY A 245 10.17 -1.24 21.47
CA GLY A 245 8.97 -0.68 22.07
C GLY A 245 8.68 0.63 21.33
N MET A 246 7.68 1.42 21.72
CA MET A 246 7.31 2.63 20.99
C MET A 246 8.46 3.64 20.87
N LYS A 247 9.27 3.83 21.90
CA LYS A 247 10.41 4.76 21.88
C LYS A 247 11.47 4.31 20.85
N GLY A 248 11.82 3.02 20.84
CA GLY A 248 12.77 2.44 19.90
C GLY A 248 12.27 2.53 18.46
N THR A 249 11.01 2.13 18.22
CA THR A 249 10.40 2.20 16.88
C THR A 249 10.32 3.62 16.36
N THR A 250 10.02 4.62 17.22
CA THR A 250 9.95 6.04 16.81
C THR A 250 11.29 6.56 16.30
N TRP A 251 12.39 6.30 17.01
CA TRP A 251 13.72 6.73 16.56
C TRP A 251 14.15 6.05 15.27
N VAL A 252 13.88 4.76 15.15
CA VAL A 252 14.18 4.03 13.91
C VAL A 252 13.40 4.59 12.73
N GLN A 253 12.14 4.96 12.94
CA GLN A 253 11.32 5.56 11.88
C GLN A 253 11.80 6.95 11.49
N ILE A 254 12.27 7.77 12.43
CA ILE A 254 12.89 9.06 12.12
C ILE A 254 14.13 8.85 11.23
N ILE A 255 15.03 7.96 11.64
CA ILE A 255 16.26 7.68 10.90
C ILE A 255 15.96 7.15 9.51
N LYS A 256 15.09 6.11 9.41
CA LYS A 256 14.77 5.50 8.11
C LYS A 256 14.04 6.45 7.17
N ALA A 257 13.08 7.25 7.69
CA ALA A 257 12.35 8.21 6.89
C ALA A 257 13.29 9.26 6.29
N THR A 258 14.22 9.77 7.11
CA THR A 258 15.24 10.70 6.65
C THR A 258 16.14 10.07 5.57
N LEU A 259 16.60 8.84 5.80
CA LEU A 259 17.42 8.12 4.81
C LEU A 259 16.66 7.84 3.52
N LEU A 260 15.41 7.42 3.62
CA LEU A 260 14.56 7.15 2.46
C LEU A 260 14.29 8.43 1.66
N LEU A 261 13.94 9.54 2.32
CA LEU A 261 13.71 10.82 1.66
C LEU A 261 14.98 11.33 0.96
N MET A 262 16.13 11.24 1.61
CA MET A 262 17.41 11.61 1.00
C MET A 262 17.75 10.71 -0.20
N CYS A 263 17.60 9.40 -0.05
CA CYS A 263 17.85 8.44 -1.13
C CYS A 263 16.96 8.74 -2.35
N MET A 264 15.66 8.94 -2.12
CA MET A 264 14.71 9.27 -3.19
C MET A 264 15.02 10.60 -3.86
N ALA A 265 15.36 11.62 -3.10
CA ALA A 265 15.74 12.92 -3.64
C ALA A 265 17.01 12.83 -4.50
N LEU A 266 18.05 12.12 -4.03
CA LEU A 266 19.30 11.93 -4.78
C LEU A 266 19.07 11.16 -6.08
N ILE A 267 18.32 10.07 -6.03
CA ILE A 267 17.96 9.28 -7.24
C ILE A 267 17.17 10.15 -8.22
N THR A 268 16.21 10.93 -7.72
CA THR A 268 15.38 11.81 -8.55
C THR A 268 16.21 12.90 -9.23
N ILE A 269 17.09 13.56 -8.49
CA ILE A 269 17.98 14.59 -9.03
C ILE A 269 18.92 13.99 -10.10
N PHE A 270 19.49 12.82 -9.83
CA PHE A 270 20.32 12.10 -10.78
C PHE A 270 19.56 11.75 -12.07
N LEU A 271 18.34 11.22 -11.95
CA LEU A 271 17.50 10.88 -13.09
C LEU A 271 17.12 12.11 -13.91
N LEU A 272 16.66 13.17 -13.24
CA LEU A 272 16.34 14.43 -13.92
C LEU A 272 17.57 14.98 -14.66
N GLY A 273 18.74 14.95 -14.05
CA GLY A 273 20.00 15.36 -14.69
C GLY A 273 20.32 14.50 -15.92
N ARG A 274 20.15 13.18 -15.85
CA ARG A 274 20.35 12.25 -16.97
C ARG A 274 19.42 12.54 -18.15
N PHE A 275 18.21 13.01 -17.90
CA PHE A 275 17.22 13.39 -18.91
C PHE A 275 17.21 14.90 -19.22
N GLY A 276 18.29 15.64 -18.88
CA GLY A 276 18.43 17.07 -19.14
C GLY A 276 17.42 17.95 -18.40
N PHE A 277 16.95 17.53 -17.22
CA PHE A 277 15.90 18.19 -16.43
C PHE A 277 14.57 18.36 -17.20
N ASN A 278 14.34 17.53 -18.20
CA ASN A 278 13.11 17.55 -19.01
C ASN A 278 12.25 16.32 -18.70
N PHE A 279 11.19 16.51 -17.91
CA PHE A 279 10.27 15.44 -17.52
C PHE A 279 9.51 14.86 -18.72
N SER A 280 9.22 15.69 -19.76
CA SER A 280 8.58 15.21 -20.98
C SER A 280 9.41 14.16 -21.72
N THR A 281 10.75 14.26 -21.65
CA THR A 281 11.65 13.24 -22.23
C THR A 281 11.49 11.90 -21.50
N ILE A 282 11.37 11.92 -20.16
CA ILE A 282 11.12 10.72 -19.37
C ILE A 282 9.79 10.08 -19.78
N LEU A 283 8.71 10.87 -19.89
CA LEU A 283 7.40 10.39 -20.30
C LEU A 283 7.42 9.79 -21.70
N SER A 284 8.04 10.47 -22.67
CA SER A 284 8.16 9.98 -24.04
C SER A 284 8.91 8.65 -24.11
N GLN A 285 10.01 8.49 -23.38
CA GLN A 285 10.74 7.22 -23.34
C GLN A 285 9.95 6.13 -22.59
N ALA A 286 9.24 6.50 -21.53
CA ALA A 286 8.39 5.56 -20.81
C ALA A 286 7.29 5.00 -21.71
N THR A 287 6.63 5.82 -22.52
CA THR A 287 5.60 5.34 -23.47
C THR A 287 6.15 4.39 -24.52
N GLN A 288 7.42 4.56 -24.92
CA GLN A 288 8.08 3.67 -25.90
C GLN A 288 8.46 2.31 -25.31
N HIS A 289 8.74 2.24 -24.00
CA HIS A 289 9.19 1.03 -23.32
C HIS A 289 8.10 0.38 -22.44
N ASN A 290 6.84 0.81 -22.60
CA ASN A 290 5.69 0.22 -21.92
C ASN A 290 4.80 -0.50 -22.95
N SER A 291 4.32 -1.70 -22.59
CA SER A 291 3.41 -2.49 -23.43
C SER A 291 2.08 -1.78 -23.72
N LEU A 292 1.65 -0.85 -22.85
CA LEU A 292 0.44 -0.04 -22.99
C LEU A 292 0.67 1.25 -23.83
N GLY A 293 1.92 1.56 -24.18
CA GLY A 293 2.25 2.75 -24.97
C GLY A 293 1.77 4.06 -24.32
N ASN A 294 1.15 4.94 -25.13
CA ASN A 294 0.66 6.24 -24.65
C ASN A 294 -0.48 6.15 -23.62
N ALA A 295 -1.14 5.00 -23.49
CA ALA A 295 -2.22 4.83 -22.53
C ALA A 295 -1.76 5.04 -21.08
N ILE A 296 -0.47 4.84 -20.76
CA ILE A 296 0.07 5.08 -19.42
C ILE A 296 0.02 6.55 -18.97
N LEU A 297 -0.22 7.48 -19.87
CA LEU A 297 -0.35 8.92 -19.58
C LEU A 297 -1.79 9.33 -19.30
N THR A 298 -2.75 8.42 -19.48
CA THR A 298 -4.18 8.66 -19.30
C THR A 298 -4.75 7.73 -18.24
N PRO A 299 -5.85 8.10 -17.56
CA PRO A 299 -6.54 7.22 -16.64
C PRO A 299 -7.18 6.02 -17.38
N GLY A 300 -7.37 4.89 -16.66
CA GLY A 300 -8.10 3.72 -17.14
C GLY A 300 -7.24 2.52 -17.52
N THR A 301 -5.93 2.55 -17.28
CA THR A 301 -5.03 1.41 -17.56
C THR A 301 -5.21 0.27 -16.55
N LEU A 302 -5.50 0.59 -15.28
CA LEU A 302 -5.66 -0.38 -14.19
C LEU A 302 -7.13 -0.74 -13.94
N TYR A 303 -8.01 0.26 -14.00
CA TYR A 303 -9.44 0.09 -13.65
C TYR A 303 -10.32 -0.02 -14.89
N GLY A 304 -9.77 0.14 -16.09
CA GLY A 304 -10.50 0.08 -17.35
C GLY A 304 -11.61 1.14 -17.39
N LYS A 305 -12.83 0.69 -17.77
CA LYS A 305 -14.03 1.54 -17.78
C LYS A 305 -14.82 1.47 -16.47
N ASN A 306 -14.27 0.85 -15.43
CA ASN A 306 -14.99 0.69 -14.16
C ASN A 306 -14.72 1.89 -13.23
N GLU A 307 -15.37 3.01 -13.51
CA GLU A 307 -15.26 4.24 -12.73
C GLU A 307 -15.65 4.05 -11.25
N LEU A 308 -16.58 3.12 -10.97
CA LEU A 308 -17.00 2.81 -9.61
C LEU A 308 -15.89 2.16 -8.80
N ASP A 309 -15.07 1.30 -9.39
CA ASP A 309 -13.94 0.68 -8.69
C ASP A 309 -12.86 1.73 -8.36
N PHE A 310 -12.64 2.67 -9.28
CA PHE A 310 -11.76 3.81 -9.03
C PHE A 310 -12.26 4.71 -7.88
N VAL A 311 -13.55 5.07 -7.88
CA VAL A 311 -14.15 5.86 -6.79
C VAL A 311 -14.09 5.10 -5.47
N SER A 312 -14.35 3.80 -5.48
CA SER A 312 -14.28 2.94 -4.32
C SER A 312 -12.87 2.90 -3.71
N LEU A 313 -11.86 2.77 -4.58
CA LEU A 313 -10.46 2.88 -4.16
C LEU A 313 -10.16 4.26 -3.58
N ALA A 314 -10.54 5.34 -4.26
CA ALA A 314 -10.28 6.71 -3.81
C ALA A 314 -10.86 6.96 -2.41
N LEU A 315 -12.10 6.51 -2.15
CA LEU A 315 -12.72 6.59 -0.83
C LEU A 315 -11.92 5.81 0.22
N ALA A 316 -11.50 4.58 -0.10
CA ALA A 316 -10.68 3.77 0.81
C ALA A 316 -9.34 4.44 1.12
N LEU A 317 -8.67 5.02 0.13
CA LEU A 317 -7.38 5.70 0.31
C LEU A 317 -7.52 6.95 1.16
N VAL A 318 -8.49 7.82 0.83
CA VAL A 318 -8.68 9.13 1.48
C VAL A 318 -9.18 8.98 2.92
N LEU A 319 -10.10 8.06 3.18
CA LEU A 319 -10.75 7.90 4.48
C LEU A 319 -10.03 6.88 5.38
N GLY A 320 -9.24 5.97 4.80
CA GLY A 320 -8.61 4.88 5.54
C GLY A 320 -7.48 5.33 6.46
N ILE A 321 -6.63 6.26 6.04
CA ILE A 321 -5.42 6.64 6.79
C ILE A 321 -5.76 7.27 8.14
N CYS A 322 -6.76 8.14 8.20
CA CYS A 322 -7.17 8.80 9.44
C CYS A 322 -7.87 7.84 10.44
N SER A 323 -8.07 6.60 10.06
CA SER A 323 -8.65 5.54 10.89
C SER A 323 -7.72 4.33 11.12
N LEU A 324 -6.46 4.39 10.65
CA LEU A 324 -5.45 3.37 10.87
C LEU A 324 -4.98 3.35 12.34
N PRO A 325 -5.12 2.25 13.07
CA PRO A 325 -4.79 2.19 14.49
C PRO A 325 -3.33 2.60 14.81
N HIS A 326 -2.35 2.16 14.03
CA HIS A 326 -0.94 2.47 14.27
C HIS A 326 -0.61 3.96 14.03
N VAL A 327 -1.32 4.62 13.12
CA VAL A 327 -1.21 6.07 12.89
C VAL A 327 -1.81 6.83 14.08
N LEU A 328 -3.00 6.40 14.53
CA LEU A 328 -3.69 7.03 15.65
C LEU A 328 -2.87 6.96 16.95
N MET A 329 -2.19 5.84 17.22
CA MET A 329 -1.32 5.69 18.39
C MET A 329 -0.15 6.69 18.41
N ARG A 330 0.31 7.16 17.25
CA ARG A 330 1.37 8.17 17.16
C ARG A 330 0.98 9.54 17.72
N PHE A 331 -0.30 9.84 17.78
CA PHE A 331 -0.76 11.10 18.36
C PHE A 331 -0.56 11.15 19.88
N TYR A 332 -0.40 10.00 20.53
CA TYR A 332 -0.10 9.92 21.97
C TYR A 332 1.39 10.02 22.33
N THR A 333 2.29 10.00 21.32
CA THR A 333 3.74 10.11 21.56
C THR A 333 4.23 11.54 21.76
N VAL A 334 3.36 12.54 21.56
CA VAL A 334 3.66 13.96 21.74
C VAL A 334 2.90 14.54 22.94
N PRO A 335 3.41 15.63 23.58
CA PRO A 335 2.86 16.12 24.84
C PRO A 335 1.46 16.77 24.72
N ASN A 336 1.11 17.39 23.59
CA ASN A 336 -0.16 18.13 23.45
C ASN A 336 -0.65 18.23 22.00
N ALA A 337 -1.91 18.69 21.82
CA ALA A 337 -2.57 18.81 20.53
C ALA A 337 -1.83 19.74 19.54
N ARG A 338 -1.20 20.83 20.03
CA ARG A 338 -0.39 21.72 19.17
C ARG A 338 0.77 20.96 18.52
N GLN A 339 1.40 20.04 19.26
CA GLN A 339 2.47 19.21 18.72
C GLN A 339 1.94 18.14 17.74
N VAL A 340 0.71 17.65 17.92
CA VAL A 340 0.05 16.78 16.92
C VAL A 340 -0.14 17.53 15.59
N ARG A 341 -0.70 18.74 15.63
CA ARG A 341 -0.87 19.57 14.43
C ARG A 341 0.46 19.79 13.72
N ARG A 342 1.49 20.14 14.47
CA ARG A 342 2.84 20.32 13.92
C ARG A 342 3.39 19.01 13.31
N SER A 343 3.13 17.87 13.95
CA SER A 343 3.52 16.55 13.42
C SER A 343 2.86 16.27 12.07
N LEU A 344 1.56 16.51 11.95
CA LEU A 344 0.80 16.27 10.73
C LEU A 344 1.29 17.16 9.58
N VAL A 345 1.58 18.44 9.84
CA VAL A 345 2.14 19.36 8.83
C VAL A 345 3.50 18.87 8.32
N TRP A 346 4.40 18.47 9.23
CA TRP A 346 5.70 17.89 8.83
C TRP A 346 5.55 16.60 8.04
N ALA A 347 4.62 15.73 8.46
CA ALA A 347 4.32 14.49 7.74
C ALA A 347 3.81 14.76 6.33
N ILE A 348 2.86 15.68 6.16
CA ILE A 348 2.28 16.04 4.86
C ILE A 348 3.37 16.53 3.90
N TRP A 349 4.20 17.48 4.30
CA TRP A 349 5.28 17.98 3.45
C TRP A 349 6.31 16.93 3.08
N SER A 350 6.70 16.08 4.02
CA SER A 350 7.61 14.97 3.76
C SER A 350 7.03 13.99 2.73
N MET A 351 5.72 13.68 2.84
CA MET A 351 5.05 12.76 1.92
C MET A 351 4.83 13.36 0.54
N VAL A 352 4.45 14.63 0.45
CA VAL A 352 4.34 15.33 -0.85
C VAL A 352 5.66 15.27 -1.60
N GLY A 353 6.77 15.66 -0.93
CA GLY A 353 8.10 15.58 -1.52
C GLY A 353 8.47 14.17 -1.97
N PHE A 354 8.18 13.16 -1.14
CA PHE A 354 8.43 11.76 -1.48
C PHE A 354 7.64 11.29 -2.70
N TYR A 355 6.33 11.58 -2.79
CA TYR A 355 5.51 11.12 -3.89
C TYR A 355 5.80 11.84 -5.21
N LEU A 356 6.26 13.09 -5.17
CA LEU A 356 6.80 13.75 -6.36
C LEU A 356 8.07 13.03 -6.87
N CYS A 357 8.95 12.62 -5.96
CA CYS A 357 10.10 11.78 -6.33
C CYS A 357 9.66 10.43 -6.90
N THR A 358 8.64 9.79 -6.30
CA THR A 358 8.12 8.49 -6.76
C THR A 358 7.58 8.55 -8.18
N LEU A 359 6.97 9.67 -8.57
CA LEU A 359 6.50 9.90 -9.93
C LEU A 359 7.66 9.84 -10.94
N VAL A 360 8.75 10.55 -10.66
CA VAL A 360 9.95 10.54 -11.51
C VAL A 360 10.58 9.15 -11.55
N VAL A 361 10.72 8.49 -10.38
CA VAL A 361 11.32 7.16 -10.27
C VAL A 361 10.50 6.11 -11.03
N GLY A 362 9.16 6.13 -10.91
CA GLY A 362 8.27 5.18 -11.58
C GLY A 362 8.37 5.28 -13.10
N TYR A 363 8.17 6.45 -13.68
CA TYR A 363 8.30 6.63 -15.13
C TYR A 363 9.72 6.40 -15.65
N SER A 364 10.75 6.77 -14.87
CA SER A 364 12.14 6.47 -15.24
C SER A 364 12.45 4.97 -15.20
N ALA A 365 11.82 4.21 -14.30
CA ALA A 365 11.96 2.75 -14.28
C ALA A 365 11.43 2.14 -15.57
N THR A 366 10.28 2.58 -16.05
CA THR A 366 9.76 2.15 -17.36
C THR A 366 10.69 2.59 -18.50
N ALA A 367 11.14 3.84 -18.50
CA ALA A 367 12.00 4.37 -19.56
C ALA A 367 13.34 3.63 -19.69
N LEU A 368 13.95 3.21 -18.58
CA LEU A 368 15.28 2.61 -18.56
C LEU A 368 15.30 1.07 -18.44
N VAL A 369 14.27 0.47 -17.84
CA VAL A 369 14.18 -0.98 -17.61
C VAL A 369 13.12 -1.63 -18.51
N GLY A 370 11.99 -0.94 -18.71
CA GLY A 370 10.83 -1.45 -19.46
C GLY A 370 9.81 -2.17 -18.57
N SER A 371 8.52 -2.00 -18.88
CA SER A 371 7.43 -2.59 -18.10
C SER A 371 7.47 -4.13 -18.07
N ASP A 372 7.79 -4.75 -19.20
CA ASP A 372 7.82 -6.22 -19.33
C ASP A 372 8.89 -6.86 -18.46
N ALA A 373 10.09 -6.25 -18.40
CA ALA A 373 11.17 -6.72 -17.53
C ALA A 373 10.81 -6.58 -16.04
N ILE A 374 10.11 -5.49 -15.68
CA ILE A 374 9.67 -5.25 -14.31
C ILE A 374 8.65 -6.30 -13.87
N VAL A 375 7.62 -6.55 -14.69
CA VAL A 375 6.53 -7.48 -14.34
C VAL A 375 7.03 -8.92 -14.19
N HIS A 376 7.99 -9.34 -15.02
CA HIS A 376 8.55 -10.69 -14.99
C HIS A 376 9.66 -10.90 -13.94
N ALA A 377 10.11 -9.85 -13.28
CA ALA A 377 11.10 -9.96 -12.20
C ALA A 377 10.53 -10.66 -10.95
N PRO A 378 11.39 -11.27 -10.08
CA PRO A 378 10.96 -12.03 -8.90
C PRO A 378 10.03 -11.30 -7.92
N GLY A 379 10.02 -9.99 -7.87
CA GLY A 379 9.10 -9.18 -7.05
C GLY A 379 7.90 -8.63 -7.82
N GLY A 380 7.75 -8.96 -9.13
CA GLY A 380 6.74 -8.38 -9.99
C GLY A 380 6.90 -6.85 -10.08
N GLU A 381 5.79 -6.11 -10.14
CA GLU A 381 5.78 -4.65 -10.18
C GLU A 381 6.61 -4.00 -9.05
N ASN A 382 6.66 -4.61 -7.87
CA ASN A 382 7.42 -4.08 -6.74
C ASN A 382 8.94 -4.05 -6.97
N SER A 383 9.43 -4.66 -8.04
CA SER A 383 10.85 -4.67 -8.44
C SER A 383 11.28 -3.41 -9.21
N ALA A 384 10.35 -2.52 -9.59
CA ALA A 384 10.64 -1.36 -10.45
C ALA A 384 11.76 -0.46 -9.89
N ALA A 385 11.65 -0.01 -8.65
CA ALA A 385 12.64 0.87 -8.04
C ALA A 385 14.00 0.19 -7.80
N PRO A 386 14.09 -1.05 -7.31
CA PRO A 386 15.34 -1.81 -7.24
C PRO A 386 16.00 -2.06 -8.60
N LEU A 387 15.24 -2.44 -9.62
CA LEU A 387 15.77 -2.65 -10.98
C LEU A 387 16.26 -1.35 -11.61
N LEU A 388 15.55 -0.25 -11.40
CA LEU A 388 16.03 1.08 -11.79
C LEU A 388 17.36 1.41 -11.10
N ALA A 389 17.46 1.17 -9.79
CA ALA A 389 18.71 1.38 -9.06
C ALA A 389 19.87 0.56 -9.66
N TYR A 390 19.61 -0.69 -10.05
CA TYR A 390 20.59 -1.49 -10.77
C TYR A 390 20.97 -0.88 -12.13
N ALA A 391 20.01 -0.42 -12.91
CA ALA A 391 20.25 0.16 -14.25
C ALA A 391 21.08 1.45 -14.20
N ILE A 392 21.05 2.21 -13.10
CA ILE A 392 21.79 3.47 -12.96
C ILE A 392 23.09 3.37 -12.16
N GLY A 393 23.23 2.41 -11.26
CA GLY A 393 24.39 2.29 -10.36
C GLY A 393 24.84 0.86 -10.06
N GLY A 394 24.38 -0.11 -10.85
CA GLY A 394 24.80 -1.52 -10.72
C GLY A 394 24.42 -2.16 -9.39
N SER A 395 25.16 -3.21 -9.01
CA SER A 395 24.91 -3.99 -7.81
C SER A 395 25.01 -3.17 -6.51
N ILE A 396 25.88 -2.17 -6.46
CA ILE A 396 26.06 -1.35 -5.25
C ILE A 396 24.79 -0.55 -4.97
N LEU A 397 24.25 0.14 -5.97
CA LEU A 397 23.05 0.96 -5.78
C LEU A 397 21.80 0.09 -5.59
N LEU A 398 21.72 -1.07 -6.29
CA LEU A 398 20.68 -2.07 -6.03
C LEU A 398 20.70 -2.51 -4.55
N GLY A 399 21.88 -2.90 -4.03
CA GLY A 399 22.02 -3.34 -2.64
C GLY A 399 21.64 -2.24 -1.64
N LEU A 400 22.10 -1.00 -1.86
CA LEU A 400 21.79 0.14 -1.00
C LEU A 400 20.29 0.47 -0.99
N VAL A 401 19.68 0.61 -2.15
CA VAL A 401 18.24 0.92 -2.30
C VAL A 401 17.38 -0.19 -1.69
N SER A 402 17.75 -1.44 -1.92
CA SER A 402 17.05 -2.58 -1.34
C SER A 402 17.21 -2.65 0.18
N ALA A 403 18.37 -2.31 0.72
CA ALA A 403 18.60 -2.24 2.16
C ALA A 403 17.73 -1.14 2.83
N VAL A 404 17.66 0.06 2.22
CA VAL A 404 16.79 1.16 2.67
C VAL A 404 15.31 0.75 2.57
N ALA A 405 14.90 0.11 1.49
CA ALA A 405 13.54 -0.42 1.32
C ALA A 405 13.18 -1.43 2.42
N PHE A 406 14.05 -2.39 2.68
CA PHE A 406 13.82 -3.41 3.71
C PHE A 406 13.78 -2.81 5.13
N ALA A 407 14.67 -1.88 5.45
CA ALA A 407 14.61 -1.17 6.73
C ALA A 407 13.29 -0.40 6.90
N THR A 408 12.78 0.13 5.79
CA THR A 408 11.48 0.78 5.76
C THR A 408 10.36 -0.20 6.09
N ILE A 409 10.39 -1.39 5.52
CA ILE A 409 9.43 -2.46 5.80
C ILE A 409 9.53 -2.91 7.27
N LEU A 410 10.75 -3.18 7.77
CA LEU A 410 11.00 -3.57 9.16
C LEU A 410 10.34 -2.63 10.16
N ALA A 411 10.51 -1.33 9.98
CA ALA A 411 10.00 -0.35 10.92
C ALA A 411 8.47 -0.22 10.86
N VAL A 412 7.85 -0.34 9.68
CA VAL A 412 6.38 -0.35 9.55
C VAL A 412 5.79 -1.61 10.17
N VAL A 413 6.39 -2.77 9.91
CA VAL A 413 5.99 -4.04 10.54
C VAL A 413 6.07 -3.94 12.07
N ALA A 414 7.12 -3.29 12.61
CA ALA A 414 7.24 -3.06 14.04
C ALA A 414 6.10 -2.19 14.59
N GLY A 415 5.76 -1.10 13.91
CA GLY A 415 4.66 -0.22 14.30
C GLY A 415 3.30 -0.94 14.30
N LEU A 416 2.99 -1.66 13.22
CA LEU A 416 1.75 -2.43 13.07
C LEU A 416 1.63 -3.54 14.13
N THR A 417 2.69 -4.31 14.30
CA THR A 417 2.70 -5.43 15.25
C THR A 417 2.63 -4.94 16.69
N LEU A 418 3.34 -3.84 17.00
CA LEU A 418 3.26 -3.21 18.33
C LEU A 418 1.83 -2.73 18.60
N THR A 419 1.21 -2.04 17.65
CA THR A 419 -0.17 -1.55 17.78
C THR A 419 -1.16 -2.67 18.01
N ALA A 420 -1.10 -3.74 17.22
CA ALA A 420 -1.95 -4.92 17.40
C ALA A 420 -1.74 -5.58 18.77
N SER A 421 -0.49 -5.74 19.18
CA SER A 421 -0.14 -6.38 20.44
C SER A 421 -0.51 -5.54 21.66
N VAL A 422 -0.34 -4.22 21.59
CA VAL A 422 -0.76 -3.29 22.64
C VAL A 422 -2.29 -3.29 22.76
N SER A 423 -3.01 -3.21 21.64
CA SER A 423 -4.47 -3.23 21.68
C SER A 423 -5.00 -4.51 22.33
N PHE A 424 -4.47 -5.68 21.99
CA PHE A 424 -4.88 -6.93 22.64
C PHE A 424 -4.49 -6.97 24.14
N ALA A 425 -3.26 -6.63 24.46
CA ALA A 425 -2.75 -6.69 25.84
C ALA A 425 -3.45 -5.67 26.76
N HIS A 426 -3.65 -4.44 26.28
CA HIS A 426 -4.27 -3.37 27.08
C HIS A 426 -5.79 -3.48 27.08
N ASP A 427 -6.44 -3.57 25.91
CA ASP A 427 -7.90 -3.52 25.81
C ASP A 427 -8.56 -4.84 26.23
N VAL A 428 -7.98 -5.98 25.87
CA VAL A 428 -8.59 -7.29 26.17
C VAL A 428 -8.00 -7.88 27.45
N TYR A 429 -6.68 -8.10 27.51
CA TYR A 429 -6.09 -8.80 28.64
C TYR A 429 -6.14 -7.97 29.93
N ALA A 430 -5.60 -6.76 29.96
CA ALA A 430 -5.52 -5.94 31.16
C ALA A 430 -6.90 -5.42 31.60
N SER A 431 -7.66 -4.83 30.65
CA SER A 431 -8.92 -4.17 31.00
C SER A 431 -10.08 -5.15 31.23
N ILE A 432 -10.17 -6.25 30.45
CA ILE A 432 -11.32 -7.17 30.53
C ILE A 432 -11.00 -8.41 31.34
N ILE A 433 -9.94 -9.17 30.98
CA ILE A 433 -9.60 -10.45 31.61
C ILE A 433 -9.14 -10.19 33.05
N LYS A 434 -8.21 -9.25 33.25
CA LYS A 434 -7.67 -8.87 34.56
C LYS A 434 -8.46 -7.77 35.27
N LYS A 435 -9.54 -7.25 34.65
CA LYS A 435 -10.43 -6.22 35.24
C LYS A 435 -9.67 -5.00 35.78
N GLY A 436 -8.62 -4.57 35.08
CA GLY A 436 -7.75 -3.45 35.45
C GLY A 436 -6.62 -3.78 36.40
N ASN A 437 -6.53 -5.01 36.94
CA ASN A 437 -5.52 -5.44 37.89
C ASN A 437 -4.39 -6.27 37.25
N ALA A 438 -3.99 -5.91 36.03
CA ALA A 438 -2.88 -6.59 35.33
C ALA A 438 -1.54 -6.08 35.89
N GLU A 439 -0.65 -7.00 36.19
CA GLU A 439 0.73 -6.67 36.48
C GLU A 439 1.43 -6.18 35.19
N PRO A 440 2.18 -5.05 35.20
CA PRO A 440 2.83 -4.49 33.99
C PRO A 440 3.70 -5.50 33.24
N ARG A 441 4.43 -6.36 33.99
CA ARG A 441 5.25 -7.41 33.39
C ARG A 441 4.43 -8.47 32.64
N SER A 442 3.25 -8.82 33.16
CA SER A 442 2.35 -9.80 32.54
C SER A 442 1.70 -9.22 31.27
N GLU A 443 1.33 -7.94 31.29
CA GLU A 443 0.76 -7.22 30.16
C GLU A 443 1.77 -7.16 28.99
N VAL A 444 3.03 -6.79 29.26
CA VAL A 444 4.10 -6.79 28.24
C VAL A 444 4.39 -8.20 27.70
N ARG A 445 4.30 -9.25 28.53
CA ARG A 445 4.47 -10.64 28.08
C ARG A 445 3.36 -11.06 27.12
N VAL A 446 2.11 -10.72 27.41
CA VAL A 446 0.96 -10.97 26.54
C VAL A 446 1.11 -10.19 25.22
N ALA A 447 1.54 -8.93 25.28
CA ALA A 447 1.83 -8.14 24.07
C ALA A 447 2.87 -8.84 23.17
N ARG A 448 3.97 -9.34 23.74
CA ARG A 448 5.00 -10.07 22.99
C ARG A 448 4.47 -11.35 22.34
N LEU A 449 3.65 -12.12 23.07
CA LEU A 449 3.04 -13.34 22.53
C LEU A 449 2.09 -13.01 21.37
N THR A 450 1.26 -11.97 21.52
CA THR A 450 0.38 -11.49 20.43
C THR A 450 1.19 -11.05 19.21
N ALA A 451 2.33 -10.38 19.42
CA ALA A 451 3.22 -9.98 18.34
C ALA A 451 3.74 -11.19 17.52
N VAL A 452 4.13 -12.28 18.21
CA VAL A 452 4.58 -13.51 17.54
C VAL A 452 3.44 -14.14 16.75
N ILE A 453 2.25 -14.27 17.35
CA ILE A 453 1.08 -14.86 16.67
C ILE A 453 0.73 -14.04 15.41
N MET A 454 0.64 -12.73 15.54
CA MET A 454 0.36 -11.84 14.41
C MET A 454 1.40 -11.95 13.31
N GLY A 455 2.68 -12.04 13.67
CA GLY A 455 3.77 -12.21 12.72
C GLY A 455 3.70 -13.54 11.96
N VAL A 456 3.42 -14.65 12.66
CA VAL A 456 3.25 -15.97 12.02
C VAL A 456 2.06 -15.95 11.06
N LEU A 457 0.92 -15.42 11.48
CA LEU A 457 -0.27 -15.31 10.62
C LEU A 457 0.03 -14.43 9.39
N ALA A 458 0.77 -13.34 9.56
CA ALA A 458 1.13 -12.45 8.47
C ALA A 458 2.14 -13.08 7.49
N ILE A 459 3.04 -13.96 7.95
CA ILE A 459 3.90 -14.76 7.06
C ILE A 459 3.04 -15.68 6.19
N LEU A 460 2.11 -16.42 6.78
CA LEU A 460 1.22 -17.31 6.05
C LEU A 460 0.39 -16.54 5.01
N GLY A 461 -0.21 -15.41 5.42
CA GLY A 461 -0.95 -14.55 4.51
C GLY A 461 -0.07 -13.93 3.41
N GLY A 462 1.15 -13.51 3.75
CA GLY A 462 2.11 -12.95 2.79
C GLY A 462 2.53 -13.94 1.70
N ILE A 463 2.65 -15.22 2.04
CA ILE A 463 2.91 -16.30 1.06
C ILE A 463 1.74 -16.43 0.08
N LEU A 464 0.50 -16.34 0.56
CA LEU A 464 -0.70 -16.45 -0.29
C LEU A 464 -0.84 -15.30 -1.29
N VAL A 465 -0.43 -14.07 -0.90
CA VAL A 465 -0.54 -12.87 -1.75
C VAL A 465 0.78 -12.52 -2.46
N ASN A 466 1.73 -13.44 -2.51
CA ASN A 466 3.04 -13.21 -3.14
C ASN A 466 2.89 -12.78 -4.62
N GLY A 467 3.70 -11.82 -5.03
CA GLY A 467 3.70 -11.27 -6.40
C GLY A 467 2.65 -10.19 -6.67
N ARG A 468 1.78 -9.86 -5.70
CA ARG A 468 0.83 -8.75 -5.82
C ARG A 468 1.50 -7.41 -5.54
N ASN A 469 0.98 -6.36 -6.15
CA ASN A 469 1.40 -5.00 -5.85
C ASN A 469 1.11 -4.66 -4.38
N VAL A 470 2.14 -4.23 -3.63
CA VAL A 470 2.03 -3.96 -2.19
C VAL A 470 1.13 -2.76 -1.91
N ALA A 471 1.10 -1.74 -2.79
CA ALA A 471 0.23 -0.58 -2.62
C ALA A 471 -1.26 -0.98 -2.72
N PHE A 472 -1.57 -1.87 -3.65
CA PHE A 472 -2.92 -2.43 -3.79
C PHE A 472 -3.35 -3.22 -2.53
N LEU A 473 -2.48 -4.09 -2.00
CA LEU A 473 -2.78 -4.85 -0.78
C LEU A 473 -3.00 -3.93 0.43
N VAL A 474 -2.20 -2.87 0.54
CA VAL A 474 -2.39 -1.86 1.59
C VAL A 474 -3.68 -1.09 1.41
N ALA A 475 -4.12 -0.82 0.18
CA ALA A 475 -5.41 -0.17 -0.07
C ALA A 475 -6.60 -0.99 0.45
N LEU A 476 -6.53 -2.33 0.43
CA LEU A 476 -7.53 -3.20 1.06
C LEU A 476 -7.54 -3.06 2.60
N ALA A 477 -6.36 -2.96 3.22
CA ALA A 477 -6.27 -2.68 4.65
C ALA A 477 -6.83 -1.28 5.01
N LEU A 478 -6.65 -0.29 4.13
CA LEU A 478 -7.24 1.04 4.27
C LEU A 478 -8.76 1.03 4.13
N ALA A 479 -9.30 0.24 3.18
CA ALA A 479 -10.74 0.03 3.05
C ALA A 479 -11.34 -0.55 4.33
N LEU A 480 -10.66 -1.55 4.92
CA LEU A 480 -11.07 -2.16 6.18
C LEU A 480 -11.03 -1.16 7.34
N ALA A 481 -9.97 -0.34 7.42
CA ALA A 481 -9.83 0.70 8.44
C ALA A 481 -10.92 1.77 8.31
N ALA A 482 -11.16 2.28 7.09
CA ALA A 482 -12.21 3.25 6.84
C ALA A 482 -13.60 2.70 7.19
N SER A 483 -13.86 1.44 6.83
CA SER A 483 -15.15 0.81 7.07
C SER A 483 -15.42 0.53 8.56
N ALA A 484 -14.41 0.11 9.32
CA ALA A 484 -14.61 -0.28 10.72
C ALA A 484 -14.45 0.88 11.72
N ASN A 485 -13.41 1.69 11.53
CA ASN A 485 -12.96 2.63 12.56
C ASN A 485 -13.45 4.05 12.33
N LEU A 486 -13.54 4.51 11.07
CA LEU A 486 -13.83 5.92 10.78
C LEU A 486 -15.19 6.35 11.32
N SER A 487 -16.25 5.60 10.99
CA SER A 487 -17.62 5.88 11.44
C SER A 487 -17.70 5.91 12.97
N THR A 488 -17.10 4.94 13.62
CA THR A 488 -17.07 4.82 15.08
C THR A 488 -16.31 5.97 15.73
N LEU A 489 -15.18 6.38 15.19
CA LEU A 489 -14.39 7.52 15.70
C LEU A 489 -15.14 8.84 15.52
N LEU A 490 -15.64 9.10 14.31
CA LEU A 490 -16.37 10.35 14.04
C LEU A 490 -17.63 10.45 14.88
N TYR A 491 -18.43 9.40 14.95
CA TYR A 491 -19.63 9.40 15.80
C TYR A 491 -19.28 9.54 17.28
N SER A 492 -18.20 8.90 17.74
CA SER A 492 -17.76 8.99 19.14
C SER A 492 -17.32 10.41 19.51
N LEU A 493 -16.63 11.12 18.58
CA LEU A 493 -16.10 12.46 18.83
C LEU A 493 -17.16 13.55 18.63
N PHE A 494 -18.04 13.41 17.63
CA PHE A 494 -18.91 14.53 17.20
C PHE A 494 -20.41 14.32 17.51
N TRP A 495 -20.86 13.06 17.74
CA TRP A 495 -22.28 12.79 17.92
C TRP A 495 -22.64 12.41 19.35
N LYS A 496 -23.30 13.33 20.05
CA LYS A 496 -23.67 13.20 21.47
C LYS A 496 -24.54 11.98 21.80
N ARG A 497 -25.44 11.60 20.88
CA ARG A 497 -26.37 10.48 21.06
C ARG A 497 -25.74 9.11 20.82
N PHE A 498 -24.54 9.06 20.24
CA PHE A 498 -23.87 7.80 19.89
C PHE A 498 -23.64 6.95 21.13
N ASN A 499 -24.03 5.67 21.05
CA ASN A 499 -24.08 4.73 22.17
C ASN A 499 -23.35 3.41 21.87
N THR A 500 -23.32 2.51 22.86
CA THR A 500 -22.64 1.19 22.72
C THR A 500 -23.18 0.34 21.58
N PRO A 501 -24.52 0.15 21.39
CA PRO A 501 -25.03 -0.59 20.22
C PRO A 501 -24.59 0.00 18.90
N GLY A 502 -24.59 1.35 18.78
CA GLY A 502 -24.12 2.04 17.58
C GLY A 502 -22.65 1.77 17.28
N ALA A 503 -21.77 1.81 18.31
CA ALA A 503 -20.36 1.54 18.17
C ALA A 503 -20.08 0.10 17.71
N LEU A 504 -20.76 -0.88 18.31
CA LEU A 504 -20.64 -2.28 17.93
C LEU A 504 -21.13 -2.53 16.51
N ALA A 505 -22.29 -1.96 16.15
CA ALA A 505 -22.86 -2.09 14.82
C ALA A 505 -21.94 -1.48 13.76
N SER A 506 -21.38 -0.27 14.00
CA SER A 506 -20.40 0.36 13.10
C SER A 506 -19.19 -0.53 12.87
N ILE A 507 -18.54 -0.98 13.94
CA ILE A 507 -17.30 -1.76 13.83
C ILE A 507 -17.56 -3.11 13.14
N TYR A 508 -18.54 -3.87 13.61
CA TYR A 508 -18.75 -5.23 13.08
C TYR A 508 -19.37 -5.25 11.70
N SER A 509 -20.28 -4.33 11.37
CA SER A 509 -20.81 -4.23 10.00
C SER A 509 -19.74 -3.78 9.02
N GLY A 510 -18.89 -2.82 9.41
CA GLY A 510 -17.77 -2.36 8.61
C GLY A 510 -16.74 -3.47 8.36
N LEU A 511 -16.30 -4.17 9.40
CA LEU A 511 -15.39 -5.32 9.29
C LEU A 511 -16.01 -6.44 8.45
N GLY A 512 -17.22 -6.87 8.82
CA GLY A 512 -17.89 -8.01 8.19
C GLY A 512 -18.16 -7.76 6.72
N SER A 513 -18.77 -6.62 6.37
CA SER A 513 -19.05 -6.29 4.97
C SER A 513 -17.79 -6.14 4.13
N CYS A 514 -16.77 -5.45 4.65
CA CYS A 514 -15.52 -5.27 3.93
C CYS A 514 -14.83 -6.61 3.65
N ILE A 515 -14.70 -7.49 4.65
CA ILE A 515 -14.08 -8.82 4.48
C ILE A 515 -14.90 -9.69 3.53
N LEU A 516 -16.24 -9.73 3.68
CA LEU A 516 -17.11 -10.50 2.79
C LEU A 516 -16.97 -10.02 1.35
N LEU A 517 -17.06 -8.71 1.11
CA LEU A 517 -16.97 -8.16 -0.24
C LEU A 517 -15.58 -8.40 -0.86
N ILE A 518 -14.49 -8.31 -0.10
CA ILE A 518 -13.14 -8.69 -0.58
C ILE A 518 -13.10 -10.18 -0.95
N THR A 519 -13.64 -11.05 -0.09
CA THR A 519 -13.61 -12.49 -0.31
C THR A 519 -14.35 -12.88 -1.60
N PHE A 520 -15.47 -12.23 -1.90
CA PHE A 520 -16.27 -12.48 -3.11
C PHE A 520 -15.98 -11.50 -4.24
N SER A 521 -14.79 -10.89 -4.28
CA SER A 521 -14.36 -9.94 -5.31
C SER A 521 -13.39 -10.58 -6.32
N PRO A 522 -13.16 -9.92 -7.47
CA PRO A 522 -12.14 -10.33 -8.44
C PRO A 522 -10.71 -10.40 -7.89
N VAL A 523 -10.45 -9.81 -6.73
CA VAL A 523 -9.16 -9.93 -6.02
C VAL A 523 -8.88 -11.36 -5.61
N VAL A 524 -9.91 -12.09 -5.17
CA VAL A 524 -9.78 -13.45 -4.64
C VAL A 524 -10.00 -14.50 -5.72
N SER A 525 -10.99 -14.36 -6.60
CA SER A 525 -11.30 -15.36 -7.62
C SER A 525 -11.81 -14.75 -8.93
N GLY A 526 -11.73 -15.50 -10.03
CA GLY A 526 -12.36 -15.18 -11.31
C GLY A 526 -11.54 -14.33 -12.28
N ALA A 527 -10.44 -13.70 -11.87
CA ALA A 527 -9.54 -12.97 -12.76
C ALA A 527 -8.18 -13.68 -12.87
N SER A 528 -7.47 -13.51 -13.97
CA SER A 528 -6.09 -14.03 -14.15
C SER A 528 -5.13 -13.52 -13.08
N THR A 529 -5.45 -12.36 -12.51
CA THR A 529 -4.73 -11.73 -11.42
C THR A 529 -5.27 -12.06 -10.02
N SER A 530 -6.29 -12.91 -9.86
CA SER A 530 -6.85 -13.31 -8.57
C SER A 530 -5.90 -14.19 -7.75
N ILE A 531 -6.14 -14.27 -6.44
CA ILE A 531 -5.41 -15.20 -5.54
C ILE A 531 -5.65 -16.64 -6.01
N PHE A 532 -6.90 -16.97 -6.40
CA PHE A 532 -7.30 -18.26 -6.96
C PHE A 532 -7.78 -18.07 -8.42
N PRO A 533 -6.89 -18.02 -9.41
CA PRO A 533 -7.25 -17.69 -10.79
C PRO A 533 -8.00 -18.84 -11.50
N THR A 534 -7.91 -20.05 -10.99
CA THR A 534 -8.53 -21.26 -11.59
C THR A 534 -9.97 -21.53 -11.11
N VAL A 535 -10.42 -20.79 -10.11
CA VAL A 535 -11.76 -20.91 -9.54
C VAL A 535 -12.46 -19.57 -9.62
N ASP A 536 -13.74 -19.57 -9.97
CA ASP A 536 -14.55 -18.36 -10.06
C ASP A 536 -15.79 -18.48 -9.16
N PHE A 537 -15.76 -17.72 -8.06
CA PHE A 537 -16.86 -17.55 -7.12
C PHE A 537 -17.09 -16.08 -6.75
N HIS A 538 -16.52 -15.14 -7.53
CA HIS A 538 -16.76 -13.72 -7.26
C HIS A 538 -18.21 -13.36 -7.62
N VAL A 539 -18.85 -12.62 -6.73
CA VAL A 539 -20.21 -12.07 -6.90
C VAL A 539 -20.15 -10.53 -6.88
N PHE A 540 -19.18 -10.00 -6.15
CA PHE A 540 -18.97 -8.57 -6.05
C PHE A 540 -18.06 -8.09 -7.18
N PRO A 541 -18.49 -7.09 -8.01
CA PRO A 541 -17.80 -6.76 -9.24
C PRO A 541 -16.59 -5.82 -9.07
N LEU A 542 -16.39 -5.24 -7.86
CA LEU A 542 -15.33 -4.28 -7.62
C LEU A 542 -14.14 -4.91 -6.89
N SER A 543 -12.95 -4.45 -7.22
CA SER A 543 -11.71 -4.87 -6.55
C SER A 543 -11.56 -4.25 -5.15
N ASN A 544 -12.16 -3.08 -4.91
CA ASN A 544 -12.16 -2.42 -3.62
C ASN A 544 -13.60 -2.24 -3.09
N PRO A 545 -13.91 -2.66 -1.85
CA PRO A 545 -15.27 -2.60 -1.30
C PRO A 545 -15.65 -1.26 -0.67
N GLY A 546 -14.77 -0.27 -0.65
CA GLY A 546 -14.92 0.98 0.13
C GLY A 546 -16.23 1.72 -0.12
N ILE A 547 -16.67 1.79 -1.38
CA ILE A 547 -17.91 2.50 -1.75
C ILE A 547 -19.18 1.90 -1.12
N VAL A 548 -19.15 0.61 -0.76
CA VAL A 548 -20.27 -0.08 -0.10
C VAL A 548 -20.03 -0.20 1.40
N SER A 549 -18.88 -0.69 1.81
CA SER A 549 -18.61 -1.03 3.21
C SER A 549 -18.49 0.18 4.13
N ILE A 550 -17.96 1.31 3.62
CA ILE A 550 -17.85 2.55 4.41
C ILE A 550 -19.24 3.15 4.71
N PRO A 551 -20.10 3.45 3.70
CA PRO A 551 -21.44 3.96 3.97
C PRO A 551 -22.30 3.00 4.81
N LEU A 552 -22.16 1.69 4.60
CA LEU A 552 -22.89 0.68 5.36
C LEU A 552 -22.55 0.75 6.86
N SER A 553 -21.28 0.92 7.20
CA SER A 553 -20.84 1.07 8.58
C SER A 553 -21.43 2.32 9.25
N PHE A 554 -21.44 3.45 8.55
CA PHE A 554 -22.11 4.67 9.02
C PHE A 554 -23.61 4.45 9.23
N LEU A 555 -24.29 3.84 8.26
CA LEU A 555 -25.72 3.57 8.32
C LEU A 555 -26.07 2.64 9.48
N CYS A 556 -25.35 1.51 9.61
CA CYS A 556 -25.59 0.55 10.70
C CYS A 556 -25.36 1.18 12.06
N GLY A 557 -24.29 1.97 12.20
CA GLY A 557 -24.01 2.70 13.43
C GLY A 557 -25.08 3.74 13.78
N TRP A 558 -25.58 4.46 12.78
CA TRP A 558 -26.67 5.41 12.96
C TRP A 558 -27.97 4.69 13.36
N VAL A 559 -28.39 3.66 12.64
CA VAL A 559 -29.61 2.89 12.92
C VAL A 559 -29.56 2.28 14.32
N ALA A 560 -28.46 1.57 14.64
CA ALA A 560 -28.31 0.95 15.96
C ALA A 560 -28.29 1.96 17.11
N THR A 561 -27.76 3.16 16.87
CA THR A 561 -27.80 4.25 17.85
C THR A 561 -29.24 4.75 18.07
N MET A 562 -30.04 4.84 16.98
CA MET A 562 -31.44 5.32 17.09
C MET A 562 -32.34 4.34 17.78
N ILE A 563 -32.16 3.02 17.55
CA ILE A 563 -32.95 1.95 18.17
C ILE A 563 -32.48 1.66 19.60
N GLY A 564 -31.19 1.81 19.85
CA GLY A 564 -30.59 1.52 21.15
C GLY A 564 -30.98 2.50 22.25
N SER A 565 -31.00 2.02 23.50
CA SER A 565 -31.21 2.87 24.67
C SER A 565 -30.10 3.92 24.78
N ARG A 566 -30.49 5.14 25.15
CA ARG A 566 -29.54 6.21 25.44
C ARG A 566 -28.73 5.83 26.68
N GLU A 567 -27.40 5.80 26.57
CA GLU A 567 -26.52 5.58 27.72
C GLU A 567 -26.52 6.88 28.54
N GLU A 568 -27.03 6.79 29.76
CA GLU A 568 -27.15 7.92 30.66
C GLU A 568 -25.89 8.08 31.49
N ASN A 569 -24.86 8.67 30.91
CA ASN A 569 -23.74 9.21 31.70
C ASN A 569 -23.38 10.62 31.20
N PRO A 570 -24.26 11.61 31.51
CA PRO A 570 -24.09 12.99 31.05
C PRO A 570 -22.78 13.62 31.54
N ALA A 571 -22.30 13.23 32.71
CA ALA A 571 -21.02 13.72 33.25
C ALA A 571 -19.82 13.31 32.38
N LYS A 572 -19.75 12.05 31.97
CA LYS A 572 -18.68 11.56 31.05
C LYS A 572 -18.79 12.14 29.66
N GLN A 573 -20.00 12.44 29.21
CA GLN A 573 -20.20 13.08 27.91
C GLN A 573 -19.66 14.51 27.92
N VAL A 574 -20.01 15.30 28.93
CA VAL A 574 -19.49 16.67 29.10
C VAL A 574 -17.96 16.63 29.28
N GLU A 575 -17.47 15.70 30.09
CA GLU A 575 -16.02 15.50 30.27
C GLU A 575 -15.31 15.22 28.94
N MET A 576 -15.86 14.34 28.09
CA MET A 576 -15.29 14.05 26.77
C MET A 576 -15.29 15.27 25.85
N GLU A 577 -16.35 16.07 25.84
CA GLU A 577 -16.43 17.32 25.06
C GLU A 577 -15.37 18.32 25.53
N VAL A 578 -15.27 18.55 26.83
CA VAL A 578 -14.27 19.46 27.40
C VAL A 578 -12.87 18.96 27.08
N ARG A 579 -12.59 17.67 27.27
CA ARG A 579 -11.28 17.07 26.90
C ARG A 579 -10.98 17.23 25.42
N ALA A 580 -11.92 16.87 24.54
CA ALA A 580 -11.74 16.92 23.09
C ALA A 580 -11.37 18.32 22.60
N MET A 581 -12.06 19.34 23.10
CA MET A 581 -11.91 20.73 22.67
C MET A 581 -10.74 21.46 23.34
N THR A 582 -10.43 21.17 24.61
CA THR A 582 -9.46 21.97 25.39
C THR A 582 -8.22 21.19 25.80
N GLY A 583 -8.26 19.84 25.78
CA GLY A 583 -7.20 18.99 26.32
C GLY A 583 -7.11 18.98 27.86
N ILE A 584 -8.00 19.73 28.57
CA ILE A 584 -8.03 19.73 30.04
C ILE A 584 -8.49 18.36 30.54
N GLY A 585 -7.76 17.80 31.51
CA GLY A 585 -8.06 16.49 32.10
C GLY A 585 -7.61 15.29 31.23
N SER A 586 -6.81 15.48 30.21
CA SER A 586 -6.29 14.40 29.34
C SER A 586 -5.26 13.47 30.03
N GLY A 587 -4.95 13.67 31.31
CA GLY A 587 -4.34 12.68 32.22
C GLY A 587 -2.96 12.12 31.86
N LEU A 588 -2.14 12.79 31.05
CA LEU A 588 -0.78 12.37 30.73
C LEU A 588 0.29 12.93 31.69
N HIS A 589 -0.12 13.67 32.72
CA HIS A 589 0.77 14.29 33.72
C HIS A 589 0.55 13.77 35.14
N SER A 590 0.01 12.55 35.35
CA SER A 590 0.00 11.90 36.65
C SER A 590 0.58 10.49 36.56
#